data_0847e955775eee18f685cf50be03b8e7
#
_entry.id   0847e955775eee18f685cf50be03b8e7
#
_cell.length_a   1.000
_cell.length_b   1.000
_cell.length_c   1.000
_cell.angle_alpha   90.00
_cell.angle_beta   90.00
_cell.angle_gamma   90.00
#
_symmetry.space_group_name_H-M   'P 1'
#
loop_
_entity.id
_entity.type
_entity.pdbx_description
1 polymer ?
#
loop_
_entity_poly.entity_id
_entity_poly.type
_entity_poly.pdbx_seq_one_letter_code
_entity_poly.pdbx_strand_id
1 'polypeptide(L)'
;KHKFENGFEFEIKIKKGSGAFVCGEETSLMASIEGVRAMPRPKPPFPANSGLFKKPTNINNVETLAAVSSIMRDGAASYAALGSEKSKGTKTFSLAGKIQRTGLIEVEFGMKLGDIINSIGGGCADGRKFKAVQTGGPSGGCLTIEHMDLPVDYESLGSVGTIIGSGGMVVMNEDSCMVDVAKFFVSFTENESCGKCVPCRMGTQHIHAILEKITSGKGEMADIERLKKIAFTMKQSSLC
;
A
#
# COMPACT_ATOMS: atom_id res chain seq x y z
N LYS A 1 -32.32 1.88 -0.13
CA LYS A 1 -32.68 2.01 1.28
C LYS A 1 -33.17 0.67 1.82
N HIS A 2 -32.67 0.28 2.97
CA HIS A 2 -33.16 -0.86 3.73
C HIS A 2 -33.78 -0.34 5.03
N LYS A 3 -35.00 -0.77 5.32
CA LYS A 3 -35.72 -0.42 6.55
C LYS A 3 -35.83 -1.66 7.42
N PHE A 4 -35.32 -1.58 8.64
CA PHE A 4 -35.40 -2.67 9.60
C PHE A 4 -36.70 -2.61 10.40
N GLU A 5 -37.13 -3.74 10.97
CA GLU A 5 -38.38 -3.84 11.75
C GLU A 5 -38.45 -2.88 12.93
N ASN A 6 -37.28 -2.54 13.52
CA ASN A 6 -37.16 -1.57 14.61
C ASN A 6 -37.25 -0.09 14.14
N GLY A 7 -37.54 0.15 12.86
CA GLY A 7 -37.64 1.51 12.30
C GLY A 7 -36.33 2.14 11.86
N PHE A 8 -35.19 1.47 12.06
CA PHE A 8 -33.91 1.94 11.56
C PHE A 8 -33.86 1.86 10.03
N GLU A 9 -33.43 2.94 9.40
CA GLU A 9 -33.23 2.99 7.95
C GLU A 9 -31.74 3.10 7.64
N PHE A 10 -31.26 2.27 6.72
CA PHE A 10 -29.90 2.31 6.22
C PHE A 10 -29.89 2.45 4.70
N GLU A 11 -29.09 3.36 4.17
CA GLU A 11 -28.96 3.59 2.74
C GLU A 11 -27.49 3.47 2.33
N ILE A 12 -27.21 2.61 1.35
CA ILE A 12 -25.91 2.51 0.70
C ILE A 12 -25.96 3.31 -0.59
N LYS A 13 -24.99 4.22 -0.76
CA LYS A 13 -24.80 5.00 -1.98
C LYS A 13 -23.44 4.68 -2.58
N ILE A 14 -23.41 4.47 -3.89
CA ILE A 14 -22.18 4.29 -4.65
C ILE A 14 -21.79 5.62 -5.28
N LYS A 15 -20.59 6.10 -4.95
CA LYS A 15 -19.98 7.25 -5.59
C LYS A 15 -18.77 6.79 -6.39
N LYS A 16 -18.83 6.94 -7.72
CA LYS A 16 -17.68 6.63 -8.58
C LYS A 16 -16.70 7.79 -8.58
N GLY A 17 -15.43 7.49 -8.33
CA GLY A 17 -14.31 8.41 -8.50
C GLY A 17 -13.61 8.19 -9.84
N SER A 18 -12.61 9.02 -10.15
CA SER A 18 -11.79 8.91 -11.37
C SER A 18 -10.57 7.97 -11.22
N GLY A 19 -10.46 7.24 -10.12
CA GLY A 19 -9.39 6.26 -9.90
C GLY A 19 -8.05 6.86 -9.49
N ALA A 20 -8.00 8.13 -9.06
CA ALA A 20 -6.77 8.75 -8.61
C ALA A 20 -6.25 8.10 -7.32
N PHE A 21 -4.97 7.74 -7.32
CA PHE A 21 -4.31 7.07 -6.17
C PHE A 21 -4.38 7.90 -4.88
N VAL A 22 -4.29 9.23 -4.99
CA VAL A 22 -4.40 10.14 -3.84
C VAL A 22 -5.73 10.01 -3.09
N CYS A 23 -6.80 9.51 -3.72
CA CYS A 23 -8.08 9.24 -3.07
C CYS A 23 -8.02 8.05 -2.09
N GLY A 24 -6.91 7.32 -2.01
CA GLY A 24 -6.65 6.35 -0.94
C GLY A 24 -6.36 7.03 0.42
N GLU A 25 -5.95 8.29 0.42
CA GLU A 25 -5.83 9.08 1.65
C GLU A 25 -7.23 9.56 2.08
N GLU A 26 -7.59 9.37 3.36
CA GLU A 26 -8.96 9.53 3.84
C GLU A 26 -9.56 10.92 3.61
N THR A 27 -8.78 11.99 3.77
CA THR A 27 -9.27 13.36 3.57
C THR A 27 -9.42 13.71 2.08
N SER A 28 -8.57 13.14 1.23
CA SER A 28 -8.70 13.24 -0.23
C SER A 28 -9.91 12.47 -0.74
N LEU A 29 -10.20 11.29 -0.16
CA LEU A 29 -11.41 10.51 -0.46
C LEU A 29 -12.67 11.33 -0.17
N MET A 30 -12.75 11.96 1.00
CA MET A 30 -13.89 12.82 1.35
C MET A 30 -14.03 13.99 0.39
N ALA A 31 -12.93 14.69 0.07
CA ALA A 31 -12.93 15.79 -0.89
C ALA A 31 -13.46 15.35 -2.27
N SER A 32 -13.05 14.15 -2.74
CA SER A 32 -13.56 13.58 -3.99
C SER A 32 -15.06 13.29 -3.94
N ILE A 33 -15.56 12.76 -2.82
CA ILE A 33 -17.00 12.50 -2.64
C ILE A 33 -17.79 13.81 -2.61
N GLU A 34 -17.24 14.86 -2.00
CA GLU A 34 -17.81 16.21 -1.96
C GLU A 34 -17.82 16.92 -3.32
N GLY A 35 -17.11 16.36 -4.32
CA GLY A 35 -17.04 16.91 -5.68
C GLY A 35 -15.99 18.02 -5.85
N VAL A 36 -15.05 18.13 -4.90
CA VAL A 36 -13.92 19.05 -5.01
C VAL A 36 -12.63 18.30 -5.32
N ARG A 37 -11.57 19.03 -5.68
CA ARG A 37 -10.28 18.41 -6.03
C ARG A 37 -9.75 17.58 -4.85
N ALA A 38 -9.44 16.32 -5.12
CA ALA A 38 -8.92 15.39 -4.14
C ALA A 38 -7.49 15.77 -3.73
N MET A 39 -7.39 16.44 -2.61
CA MET A 39 -6.12 16.84 -1.98
C MET A 39 -6.18 16.56 -0.49
N PRO A 40 -5.11 16.02 0.13
CA PRO A 40 -5.06 15.81 1.57
C PRO A 40 -5.14 17.14 2.34
N ARG A 41 -5.73 17.10 3.52
CA ARG A 41 -5.75 18.21 4.45
C ARG A 41 -5.02 17.87 5.76
N PRO A 42 -4.48 18.89 6.46
CA PRO A 42 -3.90 18.67 7.80
C PRO A 42 -4.95 18.16 8.80
N LYS A 43 -4.50 17.43 9.78
CA LYS A 43 -5.27 17.00 10.96
C LYS A 43 -4.61 17.62 12.21
N PRO A 44 -5.37 18.09 13.21
CA PRO A 44 -6.81 18.15 13.34
C PRO A 44 -7.49 19.18 12.39
N PRO A 45 -8.82 19.09 12.13
CA PRO A 45 -9.76 18.11 12.69
C PRO A 45 -9.65 16.73 12.05
N PHE A 46 -9.82 15.68 12.88
CA PHE A 46 -9.92 14.31 12.40
C PHE A 46 -11.30 14.06 11.78
N PRO A 47 -11.45 13.10 10.84
CA PRO A 47 -12.74 12.78 10.22
C PRO A 47 -13.84 12.45 11.23
N ALA A 48 -13.49 11.79 12.33
CA ALA A 48 -14.44 11.49 13.42
C ALA A 48 -15.08 12.74 14.04
N ASN A 49 -14.37 13.88 14.02
CA ASN A 49 -14.87 15.14 14.52
C ASN A 49 -15.53 15.98 13.42
N SER A 50 -14.89 16.07 12.25
CA SER A 50 -15.35 16.85 11.10
C SER A 50 -14.85 16.23 9.80
N GLY A 51 -15.65 15.32 9.26
CA GLY A 51 -15.37 14.59 8.03
C GLY A 51 -16.20 15.06 6.83
N LEU A 52 -16.88 14.13 6.18
CA LEU A 52 -17.69 14.35 4.99
C LEU A 52 -18.81 15.35 5.26
N PHE A 53 -18.90 16.39 4.43
CA PHE A 53 -19.83 17.52 4.61
C PHE A 53 -19.77 18.12 6.01
N LYS A 54 -18.58 18.16 6.61
CA LYS A 54 -18.32 18.67 7.97
C LYS A 54 -19.06 17.90 9.09
N LYS A 55 -19.51 16.69 8.82
CA LYS A 55 -20.16 15.80 9.79
C LYS A 55 -19.18 14.76 10.32
N PRO A 56 -19.38 14.24 11.54
CA PRO A 56 -18.61 13.10 12.03
C PRO A 56 -18.65 11.93 11.02
N THR A 57 -17.49 11.42 10.66
CA THR A 57 -17.35 10.42 9.59
C THR A 57 -16.41 9.33 10.01
N ASN A 58 -16.84 8.08 9.82
CA ASN A 58 -16.00 6.89 9.95
C ASN A 58 -15.61 6.39 8.55
N ILE A 59 -14.35 6.06 8.37
CA ILE A 59 -13.79 5.57 7.09
C ILE A 59 -13.14 4.23 7.36
N ASN A 60 -13.52 3.21 6.59
CA ASN A 60 -12.99 1.87 6.68
C ASN A 60 -12.55 1.37 5.31
N ASN A 61 -11.52 0.53 5.30
CA ASN A 61 -11.11 -0.20 4.11
C ASN A 61 -12.17 -1.24 3.73
N VAL A 62 -12.32 -1.51 2.44
CA VAL A 62 -13.27 -2.51 1.91
C VAL A 62 -13.00 -3.91 2.48
N GLU A 63 -11.74 -4.30 2.62
CA GLU A 63 -11.36 -5.59 3.20
C GLU A 63 -11.78 -5.72 4.67
N THR A 64 -11.66 -4.62 5.46
CA THR A 64 -12.19 -4.56 6.81
C THR A 64 -13.70 -4.79 6.84
N LEU A 65 -14.45 -4.14 5.94
CA LEU A 65 -15.91 -4.32 5.86
C LEU A 65 -16.30 -5.73 5.37
N ALA A 66 -15.49 -6.33 4.49
CA ALA A 66 -15.69 -7.72 4.08
C ALA A 66 -15.48 -8.70 5.25
N ALA A 67 -14.44 -8.50 6.05
CA ALA A 67 -14.18 -9.31 7.24
C ALA A 67 -15.29 -9.23 8.28
N VAL A 68 -15.92 -8.06 8.44
CA VAL A 68 -17.05 -7.88 9.39
C VAL A 68 -18.18 -8.87 9.13
N SER A 69 -18.51 -9.16 7.86
CA SER A 69 -19.57 -10.09 7.51
C SER A 69 -19.28 -11.52 8.03
N SER A 70 -18.05 -11.98 7.90
CA SER A 70 -17.59 -13.27 8.43
C SER A 70 -17.58 -13.29 9.96
N ILE A 71 -17.09 -12.22 10.58
CA ILE A 71 -17.08 -12.09 12.05
C ILE A 71 -18.50 -12.16 12.63
N MET A 72 -19.46 -11.48 11.98
CA MET A 72 -20.87 -11.48 12.44
C MET A 72 -21.55 -12.82 12.24
N ARG A 73 -21.20 -13.57 11.18
CA ARG A 73 -21.76 -14.89 10.90
C ARG A 73 -21.14 -15.98 11.77
N ASP A 74 -19.82 -16.01 11.88
CA ASP A 74 -19.06 -17.15 12.41
C ASP A 74 -18.55 -16.88 13.86
N GLY A 75 -18.71 -15.66 14.35
CA GLY A 75 -18.32 -15.22 15.68
C GLY A 75 -16.89 -14.68 15.76
N ALA A 76 -16.68 -13.76 16.69
CA ALA A 76 -15.38 -13.09 16.88
C ALA A 76 -14.26 -14.06 17.28
N ALA A 77 -14.56 -15.11 18.03
CA ALA A 77 -13.57 -16.10 18.46
C ALA A 77 -13.00 -16.90 17.26
N SER A 78 -13.86 -17.25 16.30
CA SER A 78 -13.45 -17.94 15.07
C SER A 78 -12.47 -17.09 14.26
N TYR A 79 -12.77 -15.82 14.07
CA TYR A 79 -11.87 -14.90 13.36
C TYR A 79 -10.57 -14.66 14.13
N ALA A 80 -10.64 -14.50 15.45
CA ALA A 80 -9.48 -14.26 16.30
C ALA A 80 -8.54 -15.48 16.44
N ALA A 81 -9.01 -16.68 16.09
CA ALA A 81 -8.19 -17.89 16.06
C ALA A 81 -7.22 -17.91 14.89
N LEU A 82 -7.50 -17.14 13.82
CA LEU A 82 -6.64 -16.99 12.66
C LEU A 82 -5.66 -15.82 12.86
N GLY A 83 -4.49 -15.95 12.25
CA GLY A 83 -3.48 -14.88 12.22
C GLY A 83 -2.50 -14.91 13.40
N SER A 84 -1.69 -13.85 13.50
CA SER A 84 -0.68 -13.68 14.55
C SER A 84 -1.28 -13.08 15.84
N GLU A 85 -0.46 -12.85 16.85
CA GLU A 85 -0.92 -12.34 18.15
C GLU A 85 -1.66 -10.99 18.04
N LYS A 86 -1.12 -10.06 17.24
CA LYS A 86 -1.67 -8.70 17.06
C LYS A 86 -2.40 -8.49 15.75
N SER A 87 -2.04 -9.22 14.70
CA SER A 87 -2.68 -9.15 13.38
C SER A 87 -3.59 -10.36 13.20
N LYS A 88 -4.90 -10.19 13.46
CA LYS A 88 -5.89 -11.26 13.43
C LYS A 88 -6.55 -11.41 12.06
N GLY A 89 -6.94 -12.66 11.75
CA GLY A 89 -7.66 -13.00 10.54
C GLY A 89 -6.73 -13.29 9.36
N THR A 90 -7.22 -12.99 8.19
CA THR A 90 -6.57 -13.24 6.91
C THR A 90 -6.28 -11.94 6.15
N LYS A 91 -5.44 -12.04 5.15
CA LYS A 91 -5.12 -10.94 4.25
C LYS A 91 -5.09 -11.42 2.80
N THR A 92 -5.73 -10.67 1.92
CA THR A 92 -5.63 -10.90 0.48
C THR A 92 -4.39 -10.22 -0.08
N PHE A 93 -3.58 -10.99 -0.83
CA PHE A 93 -2.41 -10.50 -1.54
C PHE A 93 -2.57 -10.68 -3.05
N SER A 94 -2.05 -9.70 -3.80
CA SER A 94 -1.88 -9.79 -5.23
C SER A 94 -0.42 -10.14 -5.53
N LEU A 95 -0.18 -11.38 -5.96
CA LEU A 95 1.14 -11.83 -6.40
C LEU A 95 1.35 -11.45 -7.86
N ALA A 96 2.43 -10.74 -8.13
CA ALA A 96 2.79 -10.27 -9.47
C ALA A 96 4.31 -10.28 -9.67
N GLY A 97 4.77 -9.92 -10.86
CA GLY A 97 6.19 -9.85 -11.21
C GLY A 97 6.77 -11.17 -11.70
N LYS A 98 7.98 -11.47 -11.26
CA LYS A 98 8.77 -12.64 -11.72
C LYS A 98 8.51 -13.89 -10.88
N ILE A 99 7.25 -14.25 -10.68
CA ILE A 99 6.78 -15.41 -9.93
C ILE A 99 6.03 -16.37 -10.86
N GLN A 100 6.05 -17.66 -10.59
CA GLN A 100 5.41 -18.66 -11.45
C GLN A 100 3.88 -18.53 -11.47
N ARG A 101 3.28 -18.35 -10.29
CA ARG A 101 1.82 -18.24 -10.15
C ARG A 101 1.47 -16.83 -9.74
N THR A 102 0.96 -16.06 -10.68
CA THR A 102 0.42 -14.72 -10.44
C THR A 102 -1.07 -14.79 -10.12
N GLY A 103 -1.57 -13.83 -9.36
CA GLY A 103 -2.99 -13.73 -9.06
C GLY A 103 -3.28 -13.30 -7.63
N LEU A 104 -4.54 -13.42 -7.22
CA LEU A 104 -4.97 -13.14 -5.87
C LEU A 104 -4.90 -14.41 -5.00
N ILE A 105 -4.34 -14.24 -3.82
CA ILE A 105 -4.30 -15.27 -2.78
C ILE A 105 -4.84 -14.68 -1.47
N GLU A 106 -5.41 -15.52 -0.64
CA GLU A 106 -5.77 -15.17 0.74
C GLU A 106 -5.00 -16.09 1.68
N VAL A 107 -4.33 -15.50 2.66
CA VAL A 107 -3.51 -16.22 3.64
C VAL A 107 -3.76 -15.68 5.03
N GLU A 108 -3.53 -16.49 6.06
CA GLU A 108 -3.53 -16.04 7.44
C GLU A 108 -2.38 -15.07 7.71
N PHE A 109 -2.62 -14.05 8.51
CA PHE A 109 -1.54 -13.22 9.01
C PHE A 109 -0.52 -14.05 9.79
N GLY A 110 0.76 -13.75 9.63
CA GLY A 110 1.83 -14.50 10.27
C GLY A 110 2.39 -15.63 9.43
N MET A 111 1.81 -15.96 8.27
CA MET A 111 2.43 -16.88 7.32
C MET A 111 3.81 -16.35 6.89
N LYS A 112 4.80 -17.22 6.78
CA LYS A 112 6.14 -16.81 6.36
C LYS A 112 6.15 -16.31 4.93
N LEU A 113 6.92 -15.26 4.68
CA LEU A 113 7.12 -14.71 3.34
C LEU A 113 7.59 -15.77 2.34
N GLY A 114 8.53 -16.63 2.77
CA GLY A 114 9.05 -17.72 1.95
C GLY A 114 7.99 -18.73 1.54
N ASP A 115 7.03 -19.06 2.43
CA ASP A 115 5.93 -19.96 2.11
C ASP A 115 4.97 -19.35 1.09
N ILE A 116 4.68 -18.05 1.21
CA ILE A 116 3.87 -17.34 0.22
C ILE A 116 4.54 -17.36 -1.15
N ILE A 117 5.84 -17.04 -1.22
CA ILE A 117 6.56 -16.94 -2.49
C ILE A 117 6.82 -18.33 -3.09
N ASN A 118 7.32 -19.29 -2.30
CA ASN A 118 7.77 -20.58 -2.82
C ASN A 118 6.65 -21.61 -2.91
N SER A 119 5.87 -21.79 -1.83
CA SER A 119 4.85 -22.84 -1.77
C SER A 119 3.59 -22.44 -2.53
N ILE A 120 3.06 -21.25 -2.28
CA ILE A 120 1.86 -20.75 -2.94
C ILE A 120 2.19 -20.21 -4.33
N GLY A 121 3.16 -19.30 -4.43
CA GLY A 121 3.57 -18.65 -5.67
C GLY A 121 4.38 -19.52 -6.62
N GLY A 122 4.90 -20.66 -6.16
CA GLY A 122 5.69 -21.60 -6.95
C GLY A 122 7.14 -21.17 -7.18
N GLY A 123 7.61 -20.15 -6.46
CA GLY A 123 8.96 -19.60 -6.64
C GLY A 123 9.08 -18.67 -7.85
N CYS A 124 10.31 -18.23 -8.13
CA CYS A 124 10.57 -17.40 -9.28
C CYS A 124 10.29 -18.13 -10.60
N ALA A 125 9.76 -17.39 -11.58
CA ALA A 125 9.56 -17.90 -12.93
C ALA A 125 10.91 -18.31 -13.58
N ASP A 126 10.85 -19.22 -14.54
CA ASP A 126 11.95 -19.63 -15.37
C ASP A 126 13.17 -20.21 -14.61
N GLY A 127 12.96 -20.72 -13.39
CA GLY A 127 14.03 -21.29 -12.54
C GLY A 127 15.08 -20.28 -12.07
N ARG A 128 14.82 -18.99 -12.22
CA ARG A 128 15.71 -17.90 -11.77
C ARG A 128 15.72 -17.78 -10.25
N LYS A 129 16.81 -17.24 -9.71
CA LYS A 129 16.94 -17.02 -8.27
C LYS A 129 16.11 -15.81 -7.83
N PHE A 130 15.48 -15.97 -6.67
CA PHE A 130 14.79 -14.85 -6.00
C PHE A 130 15.80 -13.75 -5.62
N LYS A 131 15.43 -12.49 -5.85
CA LYS A 131 16.22 -11.33 -5.47
C LYS A 131 15.54 -10.52 -4.37
N ALA A 132 14.30 -10.14 -4.61
CA ALA A 132 13.52 -9.35 -3.66
C ALA A 132 12.02 -9.44 -3.97
N VAL A 133 11.20 -9.03 -3.01
CA VAL A 133 9.77 -8.75 -3.22
C VAL A 133 9.44 -7.36 -2.71
N GLN A 134 8.76 -6.58 -3.54
CA GLN A 134 8.18 -5.31 -3.15
C GLN A 134 6.83 -5.56 -2.49
N THR A 135 6.63 -5.03 -1.29
CA THR A 135 5.36 -5.07 -0.55
C THR A 135 4.82 -3.67 -0.32
N GLY A 136 3.50 -3.54 -0.12
CA GLY A 136 2.88 -2.26 0.24
C GLY A 136 2.75 -1.25 -0.90
N GLY A 137 2.98 -1.67 -2.15
CA GLY A 137 2.90 -0.77 -3.30
C GLY A 137 3.94 0.35 -3.27
N PRO A 138 3.67 1.52 -3.88
CA PRO A 138 4.65 2.62 -4.00
C PRO A 138 5.15 3.17 -2.65
N SER A 139 4.37 3.01 -1.60
CA SER A 139 4.71 3.48 -0.24
C SER A 139 5.42 2.43 0.62
N GLY A 140 5.62 1.24 0.09
CA GLY A 140 6.24 0.13 0.79
C GLY A 140 7.74 0.04 0.59
N GLY A 141 8.28 -1.15 0.80
CA GLY A 141 9.70 -1.44 0.69
C GLY A 141 9.98 -2.78 0.03
N CYS A 142 11.25 -3.06 -0.20
CA CYS A 142 11.73 -4.33 -0.77
C CYS A 142 12.29 -5.22 0.33
N LEU A 143 11.85 -6.47 0.35
CA LEU A 143 12.34 -7.54 1.22
C LEU A 143 13.23 -8.47 0.42
N THR A 144 14.40 -8.81 0.96
CA THR A 144 15.41 -9.67 0.32
C THR A 144 15.31 -11.11 0.81
N ILE A 145 16.21 -11.96 0.34
CA ILE A 145 16.30 -13.39 0.75
C ILE A 145 16.43 -13.56 2.29
N GLU A 146 17.01 -12.60 2.97
CA GLU A 146 17.20 -12.62 4.43
C GLU A 146 15.87 -12.54 5.20
N HIS A 147 14.81 -12.10 4.53
CA HIS A 147 13.48 -11.92 5.11
C HIS A 147 12.50 -13.07 4.82
N MET A 148 12.99 -14.18 4.23
CA MET A 148 12.09 -15.30 3.85
C MET A 148 11.39 -15.96 5.03
N ASP A 149 12.00 -15.96 6.21
CA ASP A 149 11.38 -16.47 7.43
C ASP A 149 10.53 -15.45 8.18
N LEU A 150 10.47 -14.21 7.69
CA LEU A 150 9.69 -13.14 8.32
C LEU A 150 8.19 -13.44 8.22
N PRO A 151 7.44 -13.38 9.34
CA PRO A 151 5.99 -13.45 9.32
C PRO A 151 5.41 -12.25 8.55
N VAL A 152 4.43 -12.50 7.71
CA VAL A 152 3.74 -11.44 6.96
C VAL A 152 2.57 -10.95 7.80
N ASP A 153 2.84 -9.96 8.64
CA ASP A 153 1.87 -9.22 9.44
C ASP A 153 2.27 -7.75 9.58
N TYR A 154 1.43 -6.93 10.19
CA TYR A 154 1.65 -5.48 10.27
C TYR A 154 2.89 -5.13 11.09
N GLU A 155 3.11 -5.83 12.18
CA GLU A 155 4.21 -5.57 13.11
C GLU A 155 5.54 -5.99 12.51
N SER A 156 5.60 -7.20 11.98
CA SER A 156 6.83 -7.77 11.42
C SER A 156 7.31 -7.00 10.21
N LEU A 157 6.41 -6.68 9.27
CA LEU A 157 6.76 -5.86 8.10
C LEU A 157 7.14 -4.44 8.51
N GLY A 158 6.45 -3.85 9.48
CA GLY A 158 6.78 -2.54 10.02
C GLY A 158 8.17 -2.48 10.64
N SER A 159 8.62 -3.53 11.33
CA SER A 159 9.92 -3.61 11.97
C SER A 159 11.10 -3.57 10.99
N VAL A 160 10.89 -4.02 9.75
CA VAL A 160 11.91 -4.01 8.69
C VAL A 160 11.73 -2.86 7.69
N GLY A 161 10.88 -1.88 8.03
CA GLY A 161 10.73 -0.64 7.26
C GLY A 161 9.85 -0.75 6.02
N THR A 162 9.00 -1.77 5.93
CA THR A 162 7.99 -1.90 4.87
C THR A 162 6.57 -1.92 5.45
N ILE A 163 5.57 -2.06 4.59
CA ILE A 163 4.16 -2.13 4.98
C ILE A 163 3.43 -3.21 4.17
N ILE A 164 2.29 -3.67 4.67
CA ILE A 164 1.39 -4.55 3.91
C ILE A 164 0.67 -3.77 2.81
N GLY A 165 0.26 -2.55 3.11
CA GLY A 165 -0.57 -1.74 2.21
C GLY A 165 -1.86 -2.45 1.85
N SER A 166 -2.25 -2.39 0.58
CA SER A 166 -3.42 -3.10 0.05
C SER A 166 -3.14 -4.57 -0.30
N GLY A 167 -1.94 -5.09 -0.02
CA GLY A 167 -1.58 -6.49 -0.29
C GLY A 167 -0.87 -6.72 -1.62
N GLY A 168 -0.31 -5.69 -2.24
CA GLY A 168 0.54 -5.89 -3.42
C GLY A 168 1.87 -6.54 -3.07
N MET A 169 2.23 -7.61 -3.78
CA MET A 169 3.52 -8.29 -3.71
C MET A 169 4.09 -8.45 -5.13
N VAL A 170 5.14 -7.70 -5.45
CA VAL A 170 5.81 -7.76 -6.75
C VAL A 170 7.14 -8.46 -6.59
N VAL A 171 7.22 -9.70 -7.06
CA VAL A 171 8.43 -10.52 -6.95
C VAL A 171 9.43 -10.18 -8.05
N MET A 172 10.69 -10.08 -7.66
CA MET A 172 11.83 -9.78 -8.51
C MET A 172 12.85 -10.89 -8.44
N ASN A 173 13.38 -11.28 -9.59
CA ASN A 173 14.44 -12.27 -9.72
C ASN A 173 15.82 -11.61 -9.89
N GLU A 174 16.85 -12.41 -10.04
CA GLU A 174 18.25 -11.97 -10.20
C GLU A 174 18.47 -11.01 -11.38
N ASP A 175 17.66 -11.11 -12.43
CA ASP A 175 17.77 -10.22 -13.61
C ASP A 175 17.15 -8.84 -13.40
N SER A 176 16.40 -8.63 -12.32
CA SER A 176 15.70 -7.36 -12.06
C SER A 176 16.70 -6.27 -11.61
N CYS A 177 16.68 -5.14 -12.28
CA CYS A 177 17.41 -3.97 -11.83
C CYS A 177 16.66 -3.21 -10.75
N MET A 178 17.20 -3.12 -9.55
CA MET A 178 16.52 -2.47 -8.42
C MET A 178 16.38 -0.96 -8.61
N VAL A 179 17.28 -0.33 -9.40
CA VAL A 179 17.18 1.10 -9.71
C VAL A 179 16.05 1.36 -10.70
N ASP A 180 15.83 0.47 -11.68
CA ASP A 180 14.67 0.55 -12.58
C ASP A 180 13.35 0.35 -11.83
N VAL A 181 13.32 -0.59 -10.88
CA VAL A 181 12.15 -0.79 -10.01
C VAL A 181 11.85 0.47 -9.19
N ALA A 182 12.87 1.08 -8.59
CA ALA A 182 12.71 2.34 -7.86
C ALA A 182 12.23 3.48 -8.79
N LYS A 183 12.79 3.58 -9.99
CA LYS A 183 12.37 4.55 -11.01
C LYS A 183 10.91 4.35 -11.40
N PHE A 184 10.47 3.12 -11.60
CA PHE A 184 9.08 2.80 -11.92
C PHE A 184 8.11 3.31 -10.83
N PHE A 185 8.38 3.02 -9.56
CA PHE A 185 7.53 3.49 -8.47
C PHE A 185 7.56 5.02 -8.29
N VAL A 186 8.71 5.64 -8.51
CA VAL A 186 8.81 7.10 -8.46
C VAL A 186 8.05 7.75 -9.61
N SER A 187 8.15 7.21 -10.83
CA SER A 187 7.37 7.67 -11.98
C SER A 187 5.86 7.57 -11.73
N PHE A 188 5.40 6.46 -11.15
CA PHE A 188 4.01 6.32 -10.72
C PHE A 188 3.62 7.41 -9.70
N THR A 189 4.46 7.61 -8.67
CA THR A 189 4.19 8.62 -7.63
C THR A 189 4.19 10.05 -8.18
N GLU A 190 5.07 10.34 -9.14
CA GLU A 190 5.10 11.64 -9.85
C GLU A 190 3.79 11.89 -10.59
N ASN A 191 3.32 10.90 -11.36
CA ASN A 191 2.08 11.01 -12.14
C ASN A 191 0.83 11.11 -11.25
N GLU A 192 0.81 10.44 -10.11
CA GLU A 192 -0.31 10.40 -9.17
C GLU A 192 -0.25 11.51 -8.10
N SER A 193 0.78 12.33 -8.10
CA SER A 193 0.90 13.44 -7.14
C SER A 193 -0.24 14.43 -7.33
N CYS A 194 -0.95 14.77 -6.24
CA CYS A 194 -1.96 15.83 -6.28
C CYS A 194 -1.38 17.24 -6.49
N GLY A 195 -0.05 17.39 -6.38
CA GLY A 195 0.69 18.63 -6.60
C GLY A 195 0.59 19.67 -5.46
N LYS A 196 -0.11 19.38 -4.35
CA LYS A 196 -0.32 20.34 -3.26
C LYS A 196 0.97 20.71 -2.54
N CYS A 197 1.74 19.70 -2.11
CA CYS A 197 2.98 19.91 -1.36
C CYS A 197 4.14 20.14 -2.33
N VAL A 198 4.82 21.28 -2.22
CA VAL A 198 5.99 21.60 -3.05
C VAL A 198 7.06 20.52 -2.95
N PRO A 199 7.44 20.02 -1.73
CA PRO A 199 8.44 18.97 -1.61
C PRO A 199 8.06 17.68 -2.35
N CYS A 200 6.79 17.28 -2.33
CA CYS A 200 6.32 16.12 -3.10
C CYS A 200 6.38 16.41 -4.60
N ARG A 201 5.74 17.47 -5.07
CA ARG A 201 5.64 17.82 -6.50
C ARG A 201 7.02 17.97 -7.17
N MET A 202 7.92 18.71 -6.53
CA MET A 202 9.27 18.93 -7.07
C MET A 202 10.20 17.76 -6.77
N GLY A 203 10.09 17.17 -5.59
CA GLY A 203 10.96 16.09 -5.15
C GLY A 203 10.78 14.82 -5.98
N THR A 204 9.57 14.44 -6.34
CA THR A 204 9.32 13.28 -7.21
C THR A 204 9.98 13.46 -8.58
N GLN A 205 9.84 14.65 -9.19
CA GLN A 205 10.48 14.97 -10.47
C GLN A 205 12.02 14.90 -10.39
N HIS A 206 12.61 15.48 -9.34
CA HIS A 206 14.06 15.45 -9.16
C HIS A 206 14.59 14.04 -8.90
N ILE A 207 13.89 13.23 -8.07
CA ILE A 207 14.28 11.84 -7.82
C ILE A 207 14.17 11.05 -9.13
N HIS A 208 13.09 11.22 -9.90
CA HIS A 208 12.89 10.55 -11.18
C HIS A 208 14.05 10.89 -12.15
N ALA A 209 14.38 12.16 -12.32
CA ALA A 209 15.47 12.60 -13.18
C ALA A 209 16.84 12.01 -12.76
N ILE A 210 17.12 11.93 -11.47
CA ILE A 210 18.35 11.32 -10.96
C ILE A 210 18.37 9.81 -11.24
N LEU A 211 17.27 9.10 -11.01
CA LEU A 211 17.17 7.66 -11.29
C LEU A 211 17.30 7.38 -12.80
N GLU A 212 16.74 8.22 -13.65
CA GLU A 212 16.91 8.16 -15.11
C GLU A 212 18.38 8.37 -15.51
N LYS A 213 19.07 9.34 -14.91
CA LYS A 213 20.51 9.56 -15.10
C LYS A 213 21.32 8.31 -14.71
N ILE A 214 20.99 7.68 -13.57
CA ILE A 214 21.69 6.47 -13.09
C ILE A 214 21.43 5.29 -14.04
N THR A 215 20.18 5.03 -14.41
CA THR A 215 19.82 3.91 -15.29
C THR A 215 20.33 4.06 -16.72
N SER A 216 20.61 5.30 -17.17
CA SER A 216 21.26 5.58 -18.45
C SER A 216 22.82 5.48 -18.41
N GLY A 217 23.39 5.03 -17.29
CA GLY A 217 24.84 4.86 -17.13
C GLY A 217 25.61 6.17 -16.88
N LYS A 218 24.93 7.27 -16.59
CA LYS A 218 25.53 8.59 -16.32
C LYS A 218 25.52 8.96 -14.83
N GLY A 219 25.20 8.00 -13.95
CA GLY A 219 25.13 8.21 -12.51
C GLY A 219 26.48 8.53 -11.88
N GLU A 220 26.47 9.35 -10.85
CA GLU A 220 27.60 9.73 -10.03
C GLU A 220 27.35 9.39 -8.57
N MET A 221 28.40 9.17 -7.76
CA MET A 221 28.24 8.89 -6.33
C MET A 221 27.50 10.02 -5.59
N ALA A 222 27.70 11.27 -6.03
CA ALA A 222 26.99 12.42 -5.49
C ALA A 222 25.46 12.36 -5.70
N ASP A 223 24.97 11.62 -6.69
CA ASP A 223 23.54 11.47 -6.94
C ASP A 223 22.85 10.68 -5.81
N ILE A 224 23.54 9.72 -5.20
CA ILE A 224 23.01 8.94 -4.06
C ILE A 224 22.74 9.86 -2.86
N GLU A 225 23.68 10.75 -2.55
CA GLU A 225 23.50 11.70 -1.44
C GLU A 225 22.39 12.73 -1.75
N ARG A 226 22.27 13.14 -3.00
CA ARG A 226 21.15 14.00 -3.46
C ARG A 226 19.81 13.30 -3.29
N LEU A 227 19.70 12.02 -3.71
CA LEU A 227 18.48 11.21 -3.54
C LEU A 227 18.07 11.13 -2.07
N LYS A 228 19.01 10.80 -1.16
CA LYS A 228 18.75 10.73 0.29
C LYS A 228 18.24 12.05 0.83
N LYS A 229 18.87 13.16 0.47
CA LYS A 229 18.50 14.50 0.94
C LYS A 229 17.10 14.91 0.47
N ILE A 230 16.78 14.67 -0.80
CA ILE A 230 15.47 14.97 -1.38
C ILE A 230 14.41 14.12 -0.70
N ALA A 231 14.62 12.79 -0.61
CA ALA A 231 13.69 11.86 0.02
C ALA A 231 13.43 12.23 1.49
N PHE A 232 14.46 12.59 2.24
CA PHE A 232 14.33 13.06 3.62
C PHE A 232 13.45 14.33 3.70
N THR A 233 13.72 15.31 2.85
CA THR A 233 12.94 16.55 2.80
C THR A 233 11.46 16.28 2.47
N MET A 234 11.21 15.40 1.49
CA MET A 234 9.83 15.00 1.14
C MET A 234 9.12 14.34 2.31
N LYS A 235 9.80 13.42 3.00
CA LYS A 235 9.25 12.71 4.17
C LYS A 235 8.87 13.66 5.31
N GLN A 236 9.67 14.71 5.53
CA GLN A 236 9.44 15.64 6.64
C GLN A 236 8.37 16.71 6.35
N SER A 237 8.12 17.02 5.08
CA SER A 237 7.33 18.21 4.71
C SER A 237 6.23 17.95 3.69
N SER A 238 5.87 16.69 3.44
CA SER A 238 4.68 16.32 2.66
C SER A 238 3.56 15.79 3.56
N LEU A 239 2.30 16.02 3.16
CA LEU A 239 1.12 15.72 4.00
C LEU A 239 0.73 14.23 4.03
N CYS A 240 0.97 13.48 2.94
CA CYS A 240 0.57 12.07 2.82
C CYS A 240 1.76 11.14 2.59
#